data_d0cb73082fed8435340841f5a1cff743
#
_entry.id   d0cb73082fed8435340841f5a1cff743
#
_cell.length_a   1.000
_cell.length_b   1.000
_cell.length_c   1.000
_cell.angle_alpha   90.00
_cell.angle_beta   90.00
_cell.angle_gamma   90.00
#
_symmetry.space_group_name_H-M   'P 1'
#
loop_
_entity.id
_entity.type
_entity.pdbx_description
1 polymer ?
#
loop_
_entity_poly.entity_id
_entity_poly.type
_entity_poly.pdbx_seq_one_letter_code
_entity_poly.pdbx_strand_id
1 'polypeptide(L)'
;TDVATLLANKKALKDSCDKKREGIASKTIVSNRNKIDISKIEKDIQNIQTNNPELEMRINFERVINITKKRLVHNQDKYEKSARGQITKTVRTNIMKYSHNALTANVDENFNVILTVTGTETIAAGTGHGTEMLSKLSFITALISFSKLRRGAKHTWAAPGTIAPFVIDAPFSEMDEDYQKSTLKFLPDQSHQLVIFLSNGQWREHYEEVIGDYIGKRYYYKNHKKPGGTLTQSKLPINGKDYEVEVDDWDKAHFGTTIVEIK
;
A
#
# COMPACT_ATOMS: atom_id res chain seq x y z
N THR A 1 -13.38 57.62 -35.63
CA THR A 1 -14.26 57.17 -34.51
C THR A 1 -15.01 58.36 -34.02
N ASP A 2 -16.31 58.35 -34.22
CA ASP A 2 -17.19 59.49 -34.07
C ASP A 2 -17.29 59.90 -32.59
N VAL A 3 -17.12 61.15 -32.27
CA VAL A 3 -17.24 61.75 -30.91
C VAL A 3 -18.58 61.39 -30.26
N ALA A 4 -19.63 61.29 -31.08
CA ALA A 4 -20.97 60.90 -30.65
C ALA A 4 -20.98 59.47 -30.08
N THR A 5 -20.29 58.52 -30.69
CA THR A 5 -20.15 57.13 -30.26
C THR A 5 -19.42 57.03 -28.93
N LEU A 6 -18.34 57.81 -28.72
CA LEU A 6 -17.60 57.85 -27.47
C LEU A 6 -18.43 58.44 -26.32
N LEU A 7 -19.23 59.46 -26.59
CA LEU A 7 -20.16 60.03 -25.59
C LEU A 7 -21.26 59.07 -25.19
N ALA A 8 -21.83 58.32 -26.16
CA ALA A 8 -22.82 57.28 -25.88
C ALA A 8 -22.24 56.15 -25.01
N ASN A 9 -21.04 55.68 -25.32
CA ASN A 9 -20.35 54.65 -24.56
C ASN A 9 -20.00 55.12 -23.13
N LYS A 10 -19.56 56.37 -22.98
CA LYS A 10 -19.31 56.96 -21.66
C LYS A 10 -20.57 57.01 -20.81
N LYS A 11 -21.72 57.39 -21.39
CA LYS A 11 -23.02 57.43 -20.70
C LYS A 11 -23.43 56.02 -20.27
N ALA A 12 -23.40 55.04 -21.16
CA ALA A 12 -23.72 53.64 -20.85
C ALA A 12 -22.86 53.03 -19.74
N LEU A 13 -21.56 53.32 -19.75
CA LEU A 13 -20.63 52.92 -18.69
C LEU A 13 -20.97 53.56 -17.34
N LYS A 14 -21.32 54.84 -17.35
CA LYS A 14 -21.74 55.58 -16.14
C LYS A 14 -23.00 54.96 -15.54
N ASP A 15 -24.04 54.75 -16.37
CA ASP A 15 -25.31 54.14 -15.95
C ASP A 15 -25.09 52.72 -15.39
N SER A 16 -24.20 51.92 -16.00
CA SER A 16 -23.82 50.62 -15.51
C SER A 16 -23.09 50.67 -14.15
N CYS A 17 -22.19 51.63 -13.96
CA CYS A 17 -21.51 51.86 -12.68
C CYS A 17 -22.49 52.26 -11.59
N ASP A 18 -23.43 53.16 -11.88
CA ASP A 18 -24.41 53.61 -10.91
C ASP A 18 -25.34 52.46 -10.49
N LYS A 19 -25.84 51.62 -11.42
CA LYS A 19 -26.60 50.40 -11.09
C LYS A 19 -25.81 49.43 -10.22
N LYS A 20 -24.52 49.24 -10.51
CA LYS A 20 -23.67 48.38 -9.67
C LYS A 20 -23.47 48.95 -8.26
N ARG A 21 -23.31 50.27 -8.13
CA ARG A 21 -23.20 50.96 -6.82
C ARG A 21 -24.48 50.80 -6.00
N GLU A 22 -25.65 50.95 -6.58
CA GLU A 22 -26.94 50.72 -5.92
C GLU A 22 -27.09 49.27 -5.49
N GLY A 23 -26.69 48.30 -6.35
CA GLY A 23 -26.68 46.88 -6.03
C GLY A 23 -25.71 46.53 -4.88
N ILE A 24 -24.56 47.19 -4.81
CA ILE A 24 -23.62 47.01 -3.70
C ILE A 24 -24.21 47.61 -2.41
N ALA A 25 -24.77 48.80 -2.46
CA ALA A 25 -25.37 49.46 -1.31
C ALA A 25 -26.51 48.61 -0.72
N SER A 26 -27.43 48.10 -1.56
CA SER A 26 -28.52 47.23 -1.10
C SER A 26 -28.01 45.93 -0.46
N LYS A 27 -27.01 45.27 -1.07
CA LYS A 27 -26.37 44.05 -0.49
C LYS A 27 -25.67 44.36 0.83
N THR A 28 -25.06 45.53 0.97
CA THR A 28 -24.39 45.94 2.21
C THR A 28 -25.42 46.14 3.33
N ILE A 29 -26.57 46.75 3.03
CA ILE A 29 -27.65 46.89 3.99
C ILE A 29 -28.16 45.52 4.48
N VAL A 30 -28.45 44.61 3.55
CA VAL A 30 -28.89 43.24 3.88
C VAL A 30 -27.82 42.51 4.72
N SER A 31 -26.55 42.62 4.34
CA SER A 31 -25.43 42.00 5.08
C SER A 31 -25.35 42.55 6.51
N ASN A 32 -25.50 43.85 6.69
CA ASN A 32 -25.46 44.47 8.02
C ASN A 32 -26.67 44.05 8.87
N ARG A 33 -27.84 43.93 8.28
CA ARG A 33 -29.03 43.41 8.96
C ARG A 33 -28.82 41.97 9.41
N ASN A 34 -28.36 41.13 8.52
CA ASN A 34 -28.06 39.73 8.85
C ASN A 34 -27.04 39.62 10.01
N LYS A 35 -26.00 40.47 10.05
CA LYS A 35 -25.04 40.50 11.15
C LYS A 35 -25.72 40.85 12.50
N ILE A 36 -26.64 41.80 12.50
CA ILE A 36 -27.40 42.18 13.70
C ILE A 36 -28.28 41.01 14.16
N ASP A 37 -28.99 40.36 13.22
CA ASP A 37 -29.85 39.21 13.53
C ASP A 37 -29.04 38.04 14.05
N ILE A 38 -27.88 37.75 13.46
CA ILE A 38 -26.95 36.71 13.95
C ILE A 38 -26.51 37.02 15.40
N SER A 39 -26.08 38.27 15.66
CA SER A 39 -25.64 38.64 17.02
C SER A 39 -26.76 38.52 18.07
N LYS A 40 -28.02 38.79 17.66
CA LYS A 40 -29.19 38.61 18.54
C LYS A 40 -29.42 37.12 18.83
N ILE A 41 -29.42 36.30 17.79
CA ILE A 41 -29.58 34.83 17.94
C ILE A 41 -28.47 34.23 18.78
N GLU A 42 -27.21 34.66 18.61
CA GLU A 42 -26.08 34.22 19.41
C GLU A 42 -26.29 34.55 20.91
N LYS A 43 -26.79 35.72 21.24
CA LYS A 43 -27.14 36.09 22.63
C LYS A 43 -28.28 35.24 23.19
N ASP A 44 -29.30 34.97 22.39
CA ASP A 44 -30.43 34.15 22.81
C ASP A 44 -29.96 32.68 23.06
N ILE A 45 -29.10 32.15 22.19
CA ILE A 45 -28.46 30.83 22.38
C ILE A 45 -27.65 30.82 23.68
N GLN A 46 -26.84 31.85 23.91
CA GLN A 46 -26.02 31.95 25.13
C GLN A 46 -26.87 31.97 26.40
N ASN A 47 -27.99 32.74 26.40
CA ASN A 47 -28.94 32.79 27.48
C ASN A 47 -29.62 31.44 27.78
N ILE A 48 -30.01 30.70 26.70
CA ILE A 48 -30.60 29.37 26.81
C ILE A 48 -29.58 28.38 27.40
N GLN A 49 -28.33 28.44 26.95
CA GLN A 49 -27.24 27.58 27.43
C GLN A 49 -26.95 27.84 28.91
N THR A 50 -26.85 29.11 29.33
CA THR A 50 -26.56 29.50 30.73
C THR A 50 -27.68 29.08 31.67
N ASN A 51 -28.93 29.08 31.21
CA ASN A 51 -30.09 28.68 32.02
C ASN A 51 -30.37 27.19 32.01
N ASN A 52 -29.61 26.39 31.22
CA ASN A 52 -29.78 24.94 31.16
C ASN A 52 -28.44 24.23 31.18
N PRO A 53 -27.89 23.91 32.39
CA PRO A 53 -26.57 23.29 32.53
C PRO A 53 -26.44 21.93 31.84
N GLU A 54 -27.52 21.17 31.75
CA GLU A 54 -27.53 19.88 31.08
C GLU A 54 -27.34 20.07 29.54
N LEU A 55 -28.01 21.06 28.96
CA LEU A 55 -27.87 21.40 27.55
C LEU A 55 -26.45 21.91 27.25
N GLU A 56 -25.88 22.73 28.11
CA GLU A 56 -24.50 23.20 27.97
C GLU A 56 -23.50 22.04 28.00
N MET A 57 -23.68 21.11 28.93
CA MET A 57 -22.83 19.92 29.02
C MET A 57 -22.92 19.07 27.75
N ARG A 58 -24.12 18.85 27.19
CA ARG A 58 -24.32 18.10 25.93
C ARG A 58 -23.65 18.79 24.76
N ILE A 59 -23.78 20.10 24.61
CA ILE A 59 -23.15 20.89 23.54
C ILE A 59 -21.62 20.82 23.65
N ASN A 60 -21.08 20.96 24.87
CA ASN A 60 -19.65 20.85 25.08
C ASN A 60 -19.12 19.45 24.77
N PHE A 61 -19.86 18.40 25.15
CA PHE A 61 -19.52 17.02 24.83
C PHE A 61 -19.51 16.78 23.31
N GLU A 62 -20.53 17.23 22.60
CA GLU A 62 -20.59 17.16 21.14
C GLU A 62 -19.43 17.92 20.48
N ARG A 63 -19.08 19.10 21.01
CA ARG A 63 -17.92 19.87 20.52
C ARG A 63 -16.62 19.08 20.70
N VAL A 64 -16.39 18.47 21.85
CA VAL A 64 -15.21 17.66 22.13
C VAL A 64 -15.14 16.47 21.20
N ILE A 65 -16.26 15.75 21.00
CA ILE A 65 -16.34 14.63 20.04
C ILE A 65 -15.96 15.09 18.62
N ASN A 66 -16.54 16.20 18.17
CA ASN A 66 -16.28 16.70 16.80
C ASN A 66 -14.84 17.15 16.62
N ILE A 67 -14.23 17.80 17.61
CA ILE A 67 -12.80 18.15 17.59
C ILE A 67 -11.93 16.89 17.58
N THR A 68 -12.25 15.92 18.42
CA THR A 68 -11.52 14.66 18.50
C THR A 68 -11.59 13.89 17.18
N LYS A 69 -12.80 13.78 16.60
CA LYS A 69 -12.99 13.16 15.28
C LYS A 69 -12.16 13.84 14.21
N LYS A 70 -12.20 15.17 14.11
CA LYS A 70 -11.38 15.93 13.14
C LYS A 70 -9.89 15.68 13.32
N ARG A 71 -9.40 15.64 14.57
CA ARG A 71 -7.98 15.35 14.88
C ARG A 71 -7.60 13.92 14.50
N LEU A 72 -8.47 12.95 14.78
CA LEU A 72 -8.24 11.55 14.40
C LEU A 72 -8.12 11.38 12.89
N VAL A 73 -9.08 11.93 12.13
CA VAL A 73 -9.06 11.91 10.66
C VAL A 73 -7.78 12.58 10.13
N HIS A 74 -7.46 13.78 10.60
CA HIS A 74 -6.24 14.47 10.17
C HIS A 74 -4.96 13.66 10.48
N ASN A 75 -4.89 13.06 11.66
CA ASN A 75 -3.75 12.22 12.03
C ASN A 75 -3.68 10.95 11.14
N GLN A 76 -4.83 10.32 10.87
CA GLN A 76 -4.90 9.17 9.97
C GLN A 76 -4.35 9.53 8.59
N ASP A 77 -4.81 10.62 7.97
CA ASP A 77 -4.33 11.09 6.66
C ASP A 77 -2.82 11.35 6.65
N LYS A 78 -2.32 11.97 7.73
CA LYS A 78 -0.89 12.22 7.88
C LYS A 78 -0.08 10.94 7.97
N TYR A 79 -0.55 9.96 8.75
CA TYR A 79 0.12 8.67 8.88
C TYR A 79 0.07 7.87 7.60
N GLU A 80 -1.07 7.86 6.91
CA GLU A 80 -1.22 7.20 5.61
C GLU A 80 -0.25 7.77 4.57
N LYS A 81 -0.18 9.09 4.43
CA LYS A 81 0.78 9.76 3.53
C LYS A 81 2.23 9.41 3.88
N SER A 82 2.57 9.39 5.16
CA SER A 82 3.90 9.01 5.62
C SER A 82 4.22 7.55 5.34
N ALA A 83 3.28 6.63 5.62
CA ALA A 83 3.41 5.21 5.35
C ALA A 83 3.60 4.95 3.85
N ARG A 84 2.74 5.53 3.03
CA ARG A 84 2.80 5.45 1.57
C ARG A 84 4.14 5.96 1.03
N GLY A 85 4.63 7.08 1.53
CA GLY A 85 5.94 7.62 1.16
C GLY A 85 7.09 6.66 1.46
N GLN A 86 7.09 6.02 2.63
CA GLN A 86 8.11 5.04 3.01
C GLN A 86 8.01 3.76 2.17
N ILE A 87 6.80 3.24 1.97
CA ILE A 87 6.54 2.07 1.12
C ILE A 87 7.00 2.37 -0.31
N THR A 88 6.60 3.51 -0.88
CA THR A 88 7.03 3.96 -2.22
C THR A 88 8.55 3.99 -2.34
N LYS A 89 9.25 4.53 -1.35
CA LYS A 89 10.72 4.60 -1.35
C LYS A 89 11.33 3.20 -1.42
N THR A 90 10.84 2.25 -0.63
CA THR A 90 11.34 0.87 -0.61
C THR A 90 11.04 0.14 -1.92
N VAL A 91 9.79 0.21 -2.41
CA VAL A 91 9.40 -0.39 -3.69
C VAL A 91 10.24 0.15 -4.83
N ARG A 92 10.40 1.48 -4.90
CA ARG A 92 11.23 2.13 -5.91
C ARG A 92 12.68 1.64 -5.88
N THR A 93 13.27 1.57 -4.70
CA THR A 93 14.63 1.08 -4.53
C THR A 93 14.78 -0.36 -5.02
N ASN A 94 13.82 -1.22 -4.69
CA ASN A 94 13.84 -2.62 -5.11
C ASN A 94 13.68 -2.75 -6.64
N ILE A 95 12.71 -2.04 -7.22
CA ILE A 95 12.51 -2.07 -8.69
C ILE A 95 13.74 -1.54 -9.42
N MET A 96 14.33 -0.42 -9.00
CA MET A 96 15.51 0.14 -9.63
C MET A 96 16.75 -0.77 -9.50
N LYS A 97 16.86 -1.52 -8.41
CA LYS A 97 18.01 -2.38 -8.13
C LYS A 97 17.90 -3.74 -8.83
N TYR A 98 16.72 -4.31 -8.91
CA TYR A 98 16.52 -5.71 -9.31
C TYR A 98 15.75 -5.89 -10.62
N SER A 99 15.17 -4.83 -11.18
CA SER A 99 14.61 -4.89 -12.54
C SER A 99 15.70 -4.79 -13.59
N HIS A 100 15.59 -5.60 -14.63
CA HIS A 100 16.47 -5.49 -15.81
C HIS A 100 16.08 -4.33 -16.73
N ASN A 101 14.92 -3.74 -16.54
CA ASN A 101 14.43 -2.62 -17.32
C ASN A 101 14.68 -1.30 -16.59
N ALA A 102 14.82 -0.21 -17.34
CA ALA A 102 14.94 1.15 -16.79
C ALA A 102 13.60 1.63 -16.25
N LEU A 103 13.14 1.00 -15.16
CA LEU A 103 11.87 1.28 -14.50
C LEU A 103 12.06 1.89 -13.13
N THR A 104 11.09 2.70 -12.75
CA THR A 104 10.89 3.15 -11.37
C THR A 104 9.44 2.89 -10.97
N ALA A 105 9.14 2.99 -9.68
CA ALA A 105 7.82 2.70 -9.16
C ALA A 105 7.31 3.84 -8.29
N ASN A 106 6.00 4.01 -8.28
CA ASN A 106 5.27 4.84 -7.35
C ASN A 106 4.09 4.06 -6.74
N VAL A 107 3.63 4.45 -5.56
CA VAL A 107 2.45 3.87 -4.91
C VAL A 107 1.38 4.94 -4.85
N ASP A 108 0.23 4.66 -5.47
CA ASP A 108 -0.89 5.59 -5.52
C ASP A 108 -1.66 5.68 -4.19
N GLU A 109 -2.75 6.46 -4.17
CA GLU A 109 -3.59 6.64 -2.98
C GLU A 109 -4.35 5.36 -2.57
N ASN A 110 -4.53 4.44 -3.48
CA ASN A 110 -5.16 3.14 -3.24
C ASN A 110 -4.14 2.03 -2.95
N PHE A 111 -2.87 2.39 -2.74
CA PHE A 111 -1.76 1.47 -2.55
C PHE A 111 -1.47 0.55 -3.76
N ASN A 112 -1.85 0.93 -4.97
CA ASN A 112 -1.42 0.24 -6.17
C ASN A 112 -0.01 0.67 -6.56
N VAL A 113 0.80 -0.28 -7.01
CA VAL A 113 2.14 0.00 -7.54
C VAL A 113 2.02 0.37 -9.01
N ILE A 114 2.44 1.57 -9.35
CA ILE A 114 2.48 2.08 -10.72
C ILE A 114 3.93 2.10 -11.17
N LEU A 115 4.23 1.35 -12.22
CA LEU A 115 5.55 1.34 -12.85
C LEU A 115 5.63 2.43 -13.92
N THR A 116 6.72 3.18 -13.91
CA THR A 116 7.00 4.20 -14.92
C THR A 116 8.40 4.02 -15.47
N VAL A 117 8.64 4.51 -16.68
CA VAL A 117 9.98 4.53 -17.26
C VAL A 117 10.84 5.54 -16.49
N THR A 118 12.05 5.14 -16.12
CA THR A 118 12.97 5.98 -15.32
C THR A 118 13.22 7.31 -16.02
N GLY A 119 13.05 8.40 -15.27
CA GLY A 119 13.23 9.77 -15.79
C GLY A 119 12.04 10.32 -16.57
N THR A 120 10.92 9.61 -16.63
CA THR A 120 9.68 10.07 -17.27
C THR A 120 8.48 9.84 -16.37
N GLU A 121 7.34 10.44 -16.70
CA GLU A 121 6.04 10.14 -16.10
C GLU A 121 5.25 9.09 -16.89
N THR A 122 5.85 8.53 -17.93
CA THR A 122 5.20 7.56 -18.80
C THR A 122 5.01 6.24 -18.06
N ILE A 123 3.77 5.80 -17.93
CA ILE A 123 3.43 4.50 -17.36
C ILE A 123 4.02 3.41 -18.26
N ALA A 124 4.73 2.48 -17.67
CA ALA A 124 5.27 1.34 -18.40
C ALA A 124 4.13 0.39 -18.78
N ALA A 125 3.80 0.36 -20.06
CA ALA A 125 2.81 -0.56 -20.62
C ALA A 125 3.49 -1.86 -21.05
N GLY A 126 2.80 -3.01 -20.85
CA GLY A 126 3.27 -4.30 -21.34
C GLY A 126 4.52 -4.82 -20.63
N THR A 127 4.64 -4.58 -19.33
CA THR A 127 5.70 -5.19 -18.50
C THR A 127 5.54 -6.71 -18.51
N GLY A 128 6.63 -7.44 -18.77
CA GLY A 128 6.61 -8.90 -18.74
C GLY A 128 6.29 -9.45 -17.32
N HIS A 129 5.86 -10.71 -17.26
CA HIS A 129 5.47 -11.39 -16.00
C HIS A 129 6.53 -11.31 -14.92
N GLY A 130 7.82 -11.41 -15.25
CA GLY A 130 8.91 -11.27 -14.28
C GLY A 130 8.94 -9.90 -13.59
N THR A 131 8.75 -8.83 -14.34
CA THR A 131 8.67 -7.46 -13.79
C THR A 131 7.43 -7.27 -12.92
N GLU A 132 6.30 -7.83 -13.32
CA GLU A 132 5.06 -7.77 -12.55
C GLU A 132 5.21 -8.50 -11.21
N MET A 133 5.78 -9.70 -11.22
CA MET A 133 6.03 -10.48 -10.01
C MET A 133 7.04 -9.76 -9.10
N LEU A 134 8.13 -9.23 -9.64
CA LEU A 134 9.09 -8.42 -8.88
C LEU A 134 8.41 -7.21 -8.24
N SER A 135 7.49 -6.56 -8.94
CA SER A 135 6.71 -5.44 -8.41
C SER A 135 5.85 -5.86 -7.21
N LYS A 136 5.11 -6.97 -7.33
CA LYS A 136 4.29 -7.53 -6.25
C LYS A 136 5.13 -7.90 -5.03
N LEU A 137 6.24 -8.61 -5.24
CA LEU A 137 7.17 -9.00 -4.16
C LEU A 137 7.82 -7.76 -3.52
N SER A 138 8.21 -6.77 -4.31
CA SER A 138 8.76 -5.51 -3.79
C SER A 138 7.76 -4.75 -2.91
N PHE A 139 6.48 -4.77 -3.25
CA PHE A 139 5.43 -4.15 -2.45
C PHE A 139 5.23 -4.89 -1.12
N ILE A 140 5.10 -6.22 -1.16
CA ILE A 140 4.92 -7.03 0.06
C ILE A 140 6.12 -6.87 0.99
N THR A 141 7.33 -6.91 0.46
CA THR A 141 8.55 -6.73 1.27
C THR A 141 8.67 -5.31 1.82
N ALA A 142 8.19 -4.30 1.09
CA ALA A 142 8.10 -2.93 1.60
C ALA A 142 7.12 -2.82 2.79
N LEU A 143 5.99 -3.53 2.76
CA LEU A 143 5.07 -3.62 3.89
C LEU A 143 5.73 -4.30 5.12
N ILE A 144 6.47 -5.38 4.91
CA ILE A 144 7.20 -6.07 5.97
C ILE A 144 8.25 -5.13 6.58
N SER A 145 9.03 -4.45 5.74
CA SER A 145 10.06 -3.49 6.18
C SER A 145 9.44 -2.32 6.94
N PHE A 146 8.32 -1.80 6.47
CA PHE A 146 7.57 -0.74 7.16
C PHE A 146 7.06 -1.21 8.53
N SER A 147 6.56 -2.44 8.62
CA SER A 147 6.13 -3.04 9.90
C SER A 147 7.29 -3.16 10.90
N LYS A 148 8.49 -3.55 10.44
CA LYS A 148 9.71 -3.59 11.28
C LYS A 148 10.08 -2.21 11.82
N LEU A 149 10.06 -1.17 10.97
CA LEU A 149 10.37 0.21 11.37
C LEU A 149 9.41 0.72 12.45
N ARG A 150 8.13 0.38 12.35
CA ARG A 150 7.11 0.77 13.33
C ARG A 150 7.35 0.16 14.71
N ARG A 151 7.89 -1.04 14.78
CA ARG A 151 8.20 -1.70 16.06
C ARG A 151 9.20 -0.93 16.92
N GLY A 152 10.14 -0.22 16.29
CA GLY A 152 11.14 0.60 16.97
C GLY A 152 10.63 2.00 17.37
N ALA A 153 9.48 2.44 16.88
CA ALA A 153 8.97 3.79 17.09
C ALA A 153 8.24 3.92 18.43
N LYS A 154 8.80 4.67 19.37
CA LYS A 154 8.29 4.86 20.75
C LYS A 154 6.93 5.55 20.84
N HIS A 155 6.38 6.12 19.78
CA HIS A 155 5.19 7.01 19.84
C HIS A 155 4.17 6.74 18.74
N THR A 156 3.94 5.50 18.37
CA THR A 156 2.82 5.18 17.48
C THR A 156 1.59 4.81 18.31
N TRP A 157 0.51 5.56 18.15
CA TRP A 157 -0.81 5.24 18.72
C TRP A 157 -1.41 3.93 18.15
N ALA A 158 -0.91 3.49 16.99
CA ALA A 158 -1.27 2.22 16.39
C ALA A 158 -0.36 1.12 16.94
N ALA A 159 -0.92 -0.07 17.13
CA ALA A 159 -0.19 -1.24 17.64
C ALA A 159 1.12 -1.46 16.86
N PRO A 160 2.20 -1.85 17.55
CA PRO A 160 3.46 -2.17 16.89
C PRO A 160 3.24 -3.27 15.86
N GLY A 161 3.92 -3.17 14.72
CA GLY A 161 3.88 -4.22 13.70
C GLY A 161 4.33 -5.56 14.29
N THR A 162 3.65 -6.62 13.91
CA THR A 162 4.04 -7.99 14.29
C THR A 162 5.17 -8.49 13.38
N ILE A 163 6.04 -9.34 13.92
CA ILE A 163 6.97 -10.13 13.10
C ILE A 163 6.20 -11.39 12.69
N ALA A 164 5.99 -11.54 11.39
CA ALA A 164 5.44 -12.75 10.81
C ALA A 164 6.44 -13.35 9.84
N PRO A 165 6.47 -14.69 9.67
CA PRO A 165 7.23 -15.29 8.59
C PRO A 165 6.67 -14.82 7.24
N PHE A 166 7.58 -14.57 6.30
CA PHE A 166 7.20 -14.31 4.93
C PHE A 166 7.12 -15.64 4.19
N VAL A 167 5.90 -16.05 3.87
CA VAL A 167 5.63 -17.33 3.21
C VAL A 167 5.29 -17.04 1.75
N ILE A 168 6.01 -17.67 0.84
CA ILE A 168 5.83 -17.52 -0.61
C ILE A 168 5.63 -18.90 -1.22
N ASP A 169 4.57 -19.05 -1.99
CA ASP A 169 4.27 -20.25 -2.73
C ASP A 169 4.57 -20.04 -4.22
N ALA A 170 5.38 -20.91 -4.79
CA ALA A 170 5.72 -20.99 -6.21
C ALA A 170 6.10 -19.63 -6.86
N PRO A 171 7.00 -18.80 -6.27
CA PRO A 171 7.22 -17.42 -6.72
C PRO A 171 7.88 -17.31 -8.11
N PHE A 172 8.44 -18.38 -8.64
CA PHE A 172 9.28 -18.34 -9.83
C PHE A 172 8.61 -18.94 -11.08
N SER A 173 7.33 -19.32 -11.00
CA SER A 173 6.63 -20.00 -12.09
C SER A 173 6.53 -19.19 -13.39
N GLU A 174 6.54 -17.87 -13.28
CA GLU A 174 6.36 -16.94 -14.39
C GLU A 174 7.57 -16.02 -14.62
N MET A 175 8.70 -16.33 -14.00
CA MET A 175 9.94 -15.56 -14.11
C MET A 175 10.96 -16.30 -15.00
N ASP A 176 11.68 -15.54 -15.84
CA ASP A 176 12.90 -16.01 -16.45
C ASP A 176 14.04 -16.19 -15.42
N GLU A 177 15.10 -16.87 -15.80
CA GLU A 177 16.20 -17.23 -14.91
C GLU A 177 16.89 -16.01 -14.28
N ASP A 178 17.03 -14.91 -15.01
CA ASP A 178 17.72 -13.72 -14.52
C ASP A 178 16.86 -13.01 -13.46
N TYR A 179 15.55 -12.93 -13.67
CA TYR A 179 14.63 -12.43 -12.65
C TYR A 179 14.55 -13.35 -11.43
N GLN A 180 14.59 -14.68 -11.62
CA GLN A 180 14.65 -15.63 -10.51
C GLN A 180 15.88 -15.38 -9.63
N LYS A 181 17.06 -15.30 -10.23
CA LYS A 181 18.33 -15.01 -9.53
C LYS A 181 18.30 -13.66 -8.80
N SER A 182 17.80 -12.62 -9.46
CA SER A 182 17.68 -11.29 -8.87
C SER A 182 16.73 -11.29 -7.68
N THR A 183 15.59 -11.97 -7.81
CA THR A 183 14.59 -12.11 -6.75
C THR A 183 15.12 -12.90 -5.57
N LEU A 184 15.80 -14.01 -5.80
CA LEU A 184 16.42 -14.84 -4.76
C LEU A 184 17.46 -14.07 -3.95
N LYS A 185 18.27 -13.22 -4.57
CA LYS A 185 19.26 -12.38 -3.88
C LYS A 185 18.64 -11.34 -2.96
N PHE A 186 17.45 -10.90 -3.28
CA PHE A 186 16.80 -9.80 -2.56
C PHE A 186 15.90 -10.28 -1.40
N LEU A 187 15.23 -11.43 -1.55
CA LEU A 187 14.24 -11.92 -0.59
C LEU A 187 14.76 -12.16 0.83
N PRO A 188 15.92 -12.79 1.05
CA PRO A 188 16.42 -13.10 2.39
C PRO A 188 16.59 -11.86 3.27
N ASP A 189 17.02 -10.74 2.70
CA ASP A 189 17.25 -9.50 3.44
C ASP A 189 15.96 -8.81 3.91
N GLN A 190 14.82 -9.18 3.34
CA GLN A 190 13.57 -8.46 3.55
C GLN A 190 12.79 -8.93 4.78
N SER A 191 13.02 -10.16 5.24
CA SER A 191 12.26 -10.74 6.35
C SER A 191 13.18 -11.36 7.40
N HIS A 192 12.69 -11.53 8.63
CA HIS A 192 13.41 -12.28 9.67
C HIS A 192 13.33 -13.79 9.45
N GLN A 193 12.26 -14.24 8.84
CA GLN A 193 12.04 -15.63 8.49
C GLN A 193 11.36 -15.68 7.13
N LEU A 194 11.96 -16.38 6.21
CA LEU A 194 11.46 -16.60 4.86
C LEU A 194 11.18 -18.10 4.68
N VAL A 195 9.99 -18.44 4.20
CA VAL A 195 9.60 -19.79 3.82
C VAL A 195 9.20 -19.76 2.36
N ILE A 196 9.90 -20.52 1.53
CA ILE A 196 9.61 -20.61 0.09
C ILE A 196 9.18 -22.04 -0.22
N PHE A 197 8.00 -22.20 -0.80
CA PHE A 197 7.55 -23.45 -1.40
C PHE A 197 7.88 -23.44 -2.88
N LEU A 198 8.48 -24.50 -3.36
CA LEU A 198 8.85 -24.68 -4.76
C LEU A 198 8.30 -26.01 -5.25
N SER A 199 7.75 -26.04 -6.45
CA SER A 199 7.45 -27.30 -7.13
C SER A 199 8.73 -27.94 -7.66
N ASN A 200 8.69 -29.24 -7.94
CA ASN A 200 9.85 -29.95 -8.54
C ASN A 200 10.31 -29.29 -9.86
N GLY A 201 9.35 -28.76 -10.64
CA GLY A 201 9.65 -28.06 -11.88
C GLY A 201 10.30 -26.68 -11.71
N GLN A 202 10.20 -26.09 -10.52
CA GLN A 202 10.75 -24.77 -10.20
C GLN A 202 12.11 -24.85 -9.52
N TRP A 203 12.41 -25.98 -8.81
CA TRP A 203 13.71 -26.15 -8.20
C TRP A 203 14.82 -26.19 -9.26
N ARG A 204 15.88 -25.43 -9.02
CA ARG A 204 17.10 -25.38 -9.84
C ARG A 204 18.32 -25.44 -8.95
N GLU A 205 19.33 -26.20 -9.34
CA GLU A 205 20.57 -26.34 -8.57
C GLU A 205 21.29 -25.01 -8.32
N HIS A 206 21.23 -24.08 -9.28
CA HIS A 206 21.84 -22.76 -9.12
C HIS A 206 21.19 -21.90 -8.02
N TYR A 207 20.02 -22.27 -7.49
CA TYR A 207 19.46 -21.57 -6.33
C TYR A 207 20.32 -21.76 -5.08
N GLU A 208 20.93 -22.90 -4.94
CA GLU A 208 21.88 -23.20 -3.85
C GLU A 208 23.07 -22.23 -3.86
N GLU A 209 23.60 -21.93 -5.05
CA GLU A 209 24.70 -20.98 -5.22
C GLU A 209 24.30 -19.54 -4.81
N VAL A 210 23.02 -19.19 -4.97
CA VAL A 210 22.52 -17.84 -4.72
C VAL A 210 22.12 -17.62 -3.27
N ILE A 211 21.48 -18.60 -2.64
CA ILE A 211 20.87 -18.45 -1.30
C ILE A 211 21.34 -19.49 -0.28
N GLY A 212 22.28 -20.38 -0.63
CA GLY A 212 22.73 -21.46 0.24
C GLY A 212 23.10 -21.01 1.65
N ASP A 213 23.82 -19.90 1.76
CA ASP A 213 24.24 -19.31 3.04
C ASP A 213 23.07 -18.79 3.91
N TYR A 214 21.92 -18.54 3.31
CA TYR A 214 20.72 -18.09 4.01
C TYR A 214 19.77 -19.23 4.40
N ILE A 215 19.99 -20.45 3.90
CA ILE A 215 19.10 -21.58 4.14
C ILE A 215 19.39 -22.19 5.50
N GLY A 216 18.46 -21.98 6.44
CA GLY A 216 18.54 -22.65 7.75
C GLY A 216 18.11 -24.11 7.72
N LYS A 217 17.04 -24.41 7.01
CA LYS A 217 16.47 -25.76 6.91
C LYS A 217 15.84 -25.99 5.55
N ARG A 218 15.87 -27.24 5.09
CA ARG A 218 15.26 -27.72 3.86
C ARG A 218 14.31 -28.86 4.16
N TYR A 219 13.19 -28.87 3.46
CA TYR A 219 12.18 -29.91 3.56
C TYR A 219 11.69 -30.30 2.18
N TYR A 220 11.28 -31.54 2.01
CA TYR A 220 10.56 -31.98 0.83
C TYR A 220 9.29 -32.71 1.19
N TYR A 221 8.33 -32.71 0.28
CA TYR A 221 7.10 -33.47 0.41
C TYR A 221 7.31 -34.86 -0.16
N LYS A 222 7.05 -35.87 0.65
CA LYS A 222 7.04 -37.29 0.25
C LYS A 222 5.60 -37.75 0.14
N ASN A 223 5.18 -38.13 -1.07
CA ASN A 223 3.83 -38.62 -1.35
C ASN A 223 3.79 -40.15 -1.28
N HIS A 224 2.92 -40.67 -0.45
CA HIS A 224 2.65 -42.10 -0.33
C HIS A 224 1.48 -42.47 -1.24
N LYS A 225 1.73 -43.21 -2.30
CA LYS A 225 0.74 -43.62 -3.30
C LYS A 225 0.26 -45.03 -3.04
N LYS A 226 -1.00 -45.31 -3.45
CA LYS A 226 -1.55 -46.65 -3.42
C LYS A 226 -0.75 -47.56 -4.36
N PRO A 227 -0.54 -48.86 -4.00
CA PRO A 227 0.07 -49.83 -4.87
C PRO A 227 -0.60 -49.87 -6.25
N GLY A 228 0.26 -49.87 -7.30
CA GLY A 228 -0.20 -49.83 -8.69
C GLY A 228 -0.59 -48.41 -9.21
N GLY A 229 -0.39 -47.35 -8.41
CA GLY A 229 -0.52 -45.96 -8.88
C GLY A 229 0.63 -45.59 -9.81
N THR A 230 0.37 -44.79 -10.87
CA THR A 230 1.43 -44.30 -11.75
C THR A 230 2.29 -43.27 -11.00
N LEU A 231 3.58 -43.56 -10.86
CA LEU A 231 4.57 -42.61 -10.35
C LEU A 231 4.94 -41.64 -11.48
N THR A 232 4.75 -40.37 -11.26
CA THR A 232 5.05 -39.32 -12.27
C THR A 232 6.49 -38.81 -12.08
N GLN A 233 6.94 -38.71 -10.83
CA GLN A 233 8.31 -38.33 -10.51
C GLN A 233 8.73 -39.00 -9.22
N SER A 234 9.57 -40.03 -9.29
CA SER A 234 9.98 -40.77 -8.11
C SER A 234 11.12 -40.14 -7.30
N LYS A 235 11.95 -39.30 -7.93
CA LYS A 235 13.14 -38.72 -7.33
C LYS A 235 13.28 -37.22 -7.55
N LEU A 236 13.82 -36.53 -6.55
CA LEU A 236 14.20 -35.13 -6.59
C LEU A 236 15.69 -35.00 -6.29
N PRO A 237 16.52 -34.56 -7.24
CA PRO A 237 17.95 -34.33 -6.97
C PRO A 237 18.11 -33.02 -6.20
N ILE A 238 18.83 -33.05 -5.07
CA ILE A 238 19.22 -31.89 -4.27
C ILE A 238 20.66 -32.12 -3.80
N ASN A 239 21.57 -31.22 -4.13
CA ASN A 239 22.98 -31.26 -3.74
C ASN A 239 23.66 -32.62 -4.06
N GLY A 240 23.39 -33.15 -5.26
CA GLY A 240 23.97 -34.42 -5.72
C GLY A 240 23.40 -35.66 -5.05
N LYS A 241 22.35 -35.54 -4.23
CA LYS A 241 21.63 -36.68 -3.62
C LYS A 241 20.21 -36.75 -4.17
N ASP A 242 19.77 -37.97 -4.45
CA ASP A 242 18.40 -38.25 -4.87
C ASP A 242 17.51 -38.50 -3.65
N TYR A 243 16.43 -37.78 -3.55
CA TYR A 243 15.38 -37.92 -2.52
C TYR A 243 14.13 -38.52 -3.16
N GLU A 244 13.59 -39.57 -2.57
CA GLU A 244 12.36 -40.20 -3.03
C GLU A 244 11.14 -39.33 -2.65
N VAL A 245 10.47 -38.75 -3.64
CA VAL A 245 9.31 -37.85 -3.45
C VAL A 245 7.98 -38.54 -3.67
N GLU A 246 7.98 -39.70 -4.40
CA GLU A 246 6.82 -40.55 -4.57
C GLU A 246 7.21 -41.99 -4.27
N VAL A 247 6.50 -42.61 -3.36
CA VAL A 247 6.74 -44.00 -2.96
C VAL A 247 5.45 -44.81 -3.01
N ASP A 248 5.61 -46.08 -3.35
CA ASP A 248 4.53 -47.06 -3.43
C ASP A 248 4.46 -47.89 -2.12
N ASP A 249 4.28 -47.19 -1.00
CA ASP A 249 4.26 -47.76 0.34
C ASP A 249 3.02 -47.38 1.14
N TRP A 250 1.92 -47.19 0.43
CA TRP A 250 0.65 -46.81 1.04
C TRP A 250 0.20 -47.80 2.11
N ASP A 251 0.09 -47.36 3.34
CA ASP A 251 -0.59 -48.05 4.41
C ASP A 251 -1.52 -47.07 5.20
N LYS A 252 -2.24 -47.60 6.19
CA LYS A 252 -3.14 -46.79 7.02
C LYS A 252 -2.41 -45.81 7.93
N ALA A 253 -1.11 -46.04 8.19
CA ALA A 253 -0.27 -45.22 9.04
C ALA A 253 0.42 -44.09 8.24
N HIS A 254 0.69 -44.34 6.95
CA HIS A 254 1.36 -43.39 6.04
C HIS A 254 0.42 -42.97 4.90
N PHE A 255 -0.63 -42.30 5.28
CA PHE A 255 -1.68 -41.85 4.36
C PHE A 255 -1.40 -40.44 3.86
N GLY A 256 -1.27 -40.26 2.55
CA GLY A 256 -1.17 -38.95 1.92
C GLY A 256 0.27 -38.45 1.76
N THR A 257 0.58 -37.27 2.28
CA THR A 257 1.87 -36.58 2.10
C THR A 257 2.54 -36.37 3.44
N THR A 258 3.83 -36.70 3.55
CA THR A 258 4.67 -36.40 4.72
C THR A 258 5.70 -35.32 4.38
N ILE A 259 6.09 -34.53 5.39
CA ILE A 259 7.15 -33.53 5.28
C ILE A 259 8.42 -34.13 5.87
N VAL A 260 9.49 -34.16 5.08
CA VAL A 260 10.78 -34.75 5.47
C VAL A 260 11.85 -33.67 5.44
N GLU A 261 12.62 -33.56 6.54
CA GLU A 261 13.77 -32.65 6.63
C GLU A 261 14.96 -33.26 5.86
N ILE A 262 15.60 -32.45 5.03
CA ILE A 262 16.84 -32.78 4.33
C ILE A 262 18.01 -32.49 5.27
N LYS A 263 18.77 -33.48 5.57
CA LYS A 263 19.99 -33.41 6.43
C LYS A 263 21.24 -33.23 5.60
#